data_a01a4695decab766f020740eb6940500
#
_entry.id   a01a4695decab766f020740eb6940500
#
_cell.length_a   1.000
_cell.length_b   1.000
_cell.length_c   1.000
_cell.angle_alpha   90.00
_cell.angle_beta   90.00
_cell.angle_gamma   90.00
#
_symmetry.space_group_name_H-M   'P 1'
#
loop_
_entity.id
_entity.type
_entity.pdbx_description
1 polymer ?
#
loop_
_entity_poly.entity_id
_entity_poly.type
_entity_poly.pdbx_seq_one_letter_code
_entity_poly.pdbx_strand_id
1 'polypeptide(L)'
;MTYEMLKEKIKETYGKIALSGNSNSCCMPECCSSDSSSKQSSVAIGYDDKILETIPQSAILGLGCGAPLNFAKLEEGETVVDLGSGAGIDAFLASKQVKHSGKVIGIDFTDDMLEKARKAARENGYSNVEFRKGDIENKIPIEDNSANVAISNCVINLTTSKVKAFKEVYRILKKGGKGRMVISDLVTSKEVQSDSVNSEDWCSCIDGALTRQNYIQSIRDAGFQNIAILDEKLYLDEDKTKDRKITSLVIRAETG
;
A
#
# COMPACT_ATOMS: atom_id res chain seq x y z
N MET A 1 18.30 15.17 -2.69
CA MET A 1 17.36 15.15 -1.52
C MET A 1 17.78 14.03 -0.59
N THR A 2 17.83 14.25 0.75
CA THR A 2 18.20 13.19 1.69
C THR A 2 17.01 12.29 2.02
N TYR A 3 17.29 11.07 2.50
CA TYR A 3 16.29 10.12 2.98
C TYR A 3 15.33 10.71 4.03
N GLU A 4 15.88 11.41 5.02
CA GLU A 4 15.10 12.04 6.07
C GLU A 4 14.15 13.14 5.52
N MET A 5 14.63 13.95 4.58
CA MET A 5 13.79 14.99 3.94
C MET A 5 12.62 14.38 3.17
N LEU A 6 12.81 13.25 2.48
CA LEU A 6 11.74 12.56 1.79
C LEU A 6 10.69 12.02 2.77
N LYS A 7 11.13 11.40 3.86
CA LYS A 7 10.21 10.88 4.90
C LYS A 7 9.38 11.98 5.55
N GLU A 8 10.01 13.09 5.91
CA GLU A 8 9.29 14.24 6.47
C GLU A 8 8.25 14.79 5.47
N LYS A 9 8.61 14.89 4.20
CA LYS A 9 7.67 15.33 3.16
C LYS A 9 6.48 14.38 3.00
N ILE A 10 6.73 13.06 2.97
CA ILE A 10 5.68 12.05 2.92
C ILE A 10 4.75 12.19 4.14
N LYS A 11 5.33 12.28 5.34
CA LYS A 11 4.59 12.41 6.59
C LYS A 11 3.70 13.66 6.61
N GLU A 12 4.25 14.81 6.19
CA GLU A 12 3.49 16.06 6.08
C GLU A 12 2.34 15.94 5.07
N THR A 13 2.61 15.37 3.91
CA THR A 13 1.63 15.22 2.82
C THR A 13 0.48 14.32 3.25
N TYR A 14 0.77 13.11 3.74
CA TYR A 14 -0.25 12.16 4.16
C TYR A 14 -0.95 12.55 5.46
N GLY A 15 -0.28 13.29 6.36
CA GLY A 15 -0.91 13.91 7.54
C GLY A 15 -1.98 14.93 7.13
N LYS A 16 -1.69 15.80 6.17
CA LYS A 16 -2.68 16.76 5.63
C LYS A 16 -3.89 16.04 5.03
N ILE A 17 -3.67 14.96 4.26
CA ILE A 17 -4.77 14.17 3.68
C ILE A 17 -5.62 13.53 4.79
N ALA A 18 -4.99 12.98 5.84
CA ALA A 18 -5.72 12.41 6.97
C ALA A 18 -6.65 13.42 7.64
N LEU A 19 -6.19 14.65 7.80
CA LEU A 19 -6.96 15.72 8.47
C LEU A 19 -8.06 16.31 7.57
N SER A 20 -7.77 16.56 6.29
CA SER A 20 -8.73 17.17 5.34
C SER A 20 -9.81 16.20 4.86
N GLY A 21 -9.52 14.90 4.86
CA GLY A 21 -10.37 13.89 4.25
C GLY A 21 -10.41 13.94 2.72
N ASN A 22 -9.57 14.76 2.11
CA ASN A 22 -9.55 15.02 0.66
C ASN A 22 -8.20 14.63 0.06
N SER A 23 -8.20 13.74 -0.91
CA SER A 23 -7.00 13.28 -1.63
C SER A 23 -6.57 14.21 -2.77
N ASN A 24 -7.10 15.42 -2.85
CA ASN A 24 -6.88 16.37 -3.97
C ASN A 24 -5.41 16.70 -4.29
N SER A 25 -4.46 15.99 -3.72
CA SER A 25 -3.03 16.32 -3.88
C SER A 25 -2.11 15.18 -4.31
N CYS A 26 -2.50 13.89 -4.35
CA CYS A 26 -1.42 12.91 -4.35
C CYS A 26 -1.40 11.83 -5.42
N CYS A 27 -2.48 11.36 -5.98
CA CYS A 27 -2.31 10.07 -6.67
C CYS A 27 -2.86 9.93 -8.09
N MET A 28 -3.62 10.87 -8.64
CA MET A 28 -4.10 10.73 -10.02
C MET A 28 -4.33 12.07 -10.74
N PRO A 29 -3.70 12.32 -11.89
CA PRO A 29 -3.96 13.51 -12.71
C PRO A 29 -5.39 13.59 -13.28
N GLU A 30 -6.08 12.47 -13.43
CA GLU A 30 -7.44 12.41 -13.99
C GLU A 30 -8.55 12.37 -12.93
N CYS A 31 -8.25 11.96 -11.68
CA CYS A 31 -9.21 12.03 -10.57
C CYS A 31 -9.24 13.41 -9.88
N CYS A 32 -8.38 14.32 -10.27
CA CYS A 32 -8.36 15.72 -9.79
C CYS A 32 -9.37 16.63 -10.51
N SER A 33 -10.38 16.09 -11.18
CA SER A 33 -11.58 16.88 -11.45
C SER A 33 -12.19 17.21 -10.08
N SER A 34 -12.44 18.48 -9.82
CA SER A 34 -12.94 19.05 -8.59
C SER A 34 -14.23 18.44 -8.01
N ASP A 35 -14.77 17.39 -8.63
CA ASP A 35 -16.05 16.76 -8.32
C ASP A 35 -15.98 15.26 -8.00
N SER A 36 -14.82 14.57 -8.11
CA SER A 36 -14.77 13.14 -7.79
C SER A 36 -14.61 12.90 -6.29
N SER A 37 -15.53 12.15 -5.68
CA SER A 37 -15.43 11.75 -4.29
C SER A 37 -14.30 10.74 -4.07
N SER A 38 -13.72 10.68 -2.85
CA SER A 38 -12.70 9.67 -2.48
C SER A 38 -13.18 8.24 -2.73
N LYS A 39 -14.48 7.99 -2.63
CA LYS A 39 -15.11 6.70 -2.94
C LYS A 39 -15.02 6.39 -4.43
N GLN A 40 -15.31 7.35 -5.31
CA GLN A 40 -15.21 7.17 -6.77
C GLN A 40 -13.78 6.87 -7.20
N SER A 41 -12.79 7.57 -6.61
CA SER A 41 -11.37 7.27 -6.85
C SER A 41 -11.01 5.84 -6.45
N SER A 42 -11.51 5.35 -5.30
CA SER A 42 -11.29 3.96 -4.87
C SER A 42 -11.94 2.95 -5.81
N VAL A 43 -13.16 3.22 -6.32
CA VAL A 43 -13.80 2.36 -7.32
C VAL A 43 -13.01 2.32 -8.63
N ALA A 44 -12.48 3.45 -9.07
CA ALA A 44 -11.70 3.54 -10.31
C ALA A 44 -10.42 2.68 -10.28
N ILE A 45 -9.79 2.50 -9.12
CA ILE A 45 -8.61 1.65 -8.95
C ILE A 45 -8.95 0.17 -8.70
N GLY A 46 -10.24 -0.20 -8.62
CA GLY A 46 -10.67 -1.59 -8.64
C GLY A 46 -11.41 -2.10 -7.40
N TYR A 47 -11.75 -1.25 -6.42
CA TYR A 47 -12.60 -1.66 -5.30
C TYR A 47 -14.07 -1.75 -5.74
N ASP A 48 -14.77 -2.72 -5.21
CA ASP A 48 -16.23 -2.85 -5.43
C ASP A 48 -16.99 -1.80 -4.60
N ASP A 49 -17.88 -1.06 -5.26
CA ASP A 49 -18.65 0.04 -4.65
C ASP A 49 -19.51 -0.43 -3.45
N LYS A 50 -20.16 -1.60 -3.59
CA LYS A 50 -21.00 -2.17 -2.52
C LYS A 50 -20.16 -2.66 -1.34
N ILE A 51 -18.97 -3.18 -1.62
CA ILE A 51 -18.04 -3.61 -0.56
C ILE A 51 -17.54 -2.39 0.22
N LEU A 52 -17.23 -1.28 -0.43
CA LEU A 52 -16.84 -0.03 0.22
C LEU A 52 -17.92 0.53 1.16
N GLU A 53 -19.20 0.29 0.89
CA GLU A 53 -20.30 0.69 1.79
C GLU A 53 -20.30 -0.07 3.12
N THR A 54 -19.63 -1.20 3.18
CA THR A 54 -19.60 -2.07 4.36
C THR A 54 -18.51 -1.74 5.36
N ILE A 55 -17.67 -0.76 5.09
CA ILE A 55 -16.55 -0.33 5.96
C ILE A 55 -16.73 1.13 6.39
N PRO A 56 -15.97 1.59 7.42
CA PRO A 56 -16.03 2.99 7.83
C PRO A 56 -15.71 3.95 6.68
N GLN A 57 -16.63 4.86 6.36
CA GLN A 57 -16.46 5.81 5.26
C GLN A 57 -15.27 6.75 5.47
N SER A 58 -14.90 7.03 6.75
CA SER A 58 -13.71 7.80 7.10
C SER A 58 -12.39 7.13 6.72
N ALA A 59 -12.38 5.84 6.43
CA ALA A 59 -11.22 5.10 5.95
C ALA A 59 -11.00 5.25 4.44
N ILE A 60 -12.00 5.70 3.70
CA ILE A 60 -11.96 5.81 2.23
C ILE A 60 -11.42 7.19 1.85
N LEU A 61 -10.13 7.28 1.58
CA LEU A 61 -9.44 8.52 1.24
C LEU A 61 -9.16 8.66 -0.27
N GLY A 62 -9.50 7.66 -1.08
CA GLY A 62 -9.22 7.65 -2.52
C GLY A 62 -7.74 7.51 -2.86
N LEU A 63 -6.96 6.93 -1.96
CA LEU A 63 -5.52 6.66 -2.12
C LEU A 63 -5.29 5.24 -2.64
N GLY A 64 -4.14 5.02 -3.28
CA GLY A 64 -3.76 3.72 -3.82
C GLY A 64 -3.67 3.71 -5.34
N CYS A 65 -3.24 2.59 -5.91
CA CYS A 65 -3.10 2.40 -7.35
C CYS A 65 -3.71 1.08 -7.85
N GLY A 66 -4.37 0.34 -6.96
CA GLY A 66 -5.07 -0.90 -7.25
C GLY A 66 -5.85 -1.41 -6.04
N ALA A 67 -6.33 -2.64 -6.11
CA ALA A 67 -7.08 -3.31 -5.05
C ALA A 67 -6.47 -4.70 -4.77
N PRO A 68 -5.37 -4.80 -3.99
CA PRO A 68 -4.63 -6.04 -3.80
C PRO A 68 -5.47 -7.15 -3.13
N LEU A 69 -6.46 -6.77 -2.33
CA LEU A 69 -7.35 -7.72 -1.67
C LEU A 69 -8.20 -8.56 -2.63
N ASN A 70 -8.49 -8.07 -3.83
CA ASN A 70 -9.20 -8.86 -4.85
C ASN A 70 -8.41 -10.11 -5.27
N PHE A 71 -7.11 -10.12 -5.03
CA PHE A 71 -6.19 -11.17 -5.43
C PHE A 71 -5.55 -11.91 -4.24
N ALA A 72 -5.71 -11.40 -3.01
CA ALA A 72 -5.04 -11.93 -1.82
C ALA A 72 -5.55 -13.31 -1.39
N LYS A 73 -6.80 -13.69 -1.77
CA LYS A 73 -7.43 -14.96 -1.41
C LYS A 73 -7.27 -15.24 0.09
N LEU A 74 -7.73 -14.28 0.91
CA LEU A 74 -7.66 -14.41 2.36
C LEU A 74 -8.55 -15.54 2.85
N GLU A 75 -8.07 -16.27 3.85
CA GLU A 75 -8.79 -17.37 4.50
C GLU A 75 -9.19 -16.99 5.93
N GLU A 76 -10.28 -17.58 6.41
CA GLU A 76 -10.72 -17.41 7.79
C GLU A 76 -9.62 -17.83 8.77
N GLY A 77 -9.37 -17.03 9.79
CA GLY A 77 -8.37 -17.31 10.82
C GLY A 77 -6.94 -16.84 10.47
N GLU A 78 -6.70 -16.31 9.29
CA GLU A 78 -5.38 -15.80 8.93
C GLU A 78 -5.00 -14.53 9.70
N THR A 79 -3.70 -14.38 9.92
CA THR A 79 -3.08 -13.12 10.37
C THR A 79 -2.60 -12.35 9.15
N VAL A 80 -3.19 -11.18 8.92
CA VAL A 80 -2.88 -10.28 7.80
C VAL A 80 -2.15 -9.05 8.32
N VAL A 81 -1.10 -8.62 7.64
CA VAL A 81 -0.40 -7.35 7.89
C VAL A 81 -0.62 -6.43 6.69
N ASP A 82 -1.22 -5.27 6.93
CA ASP A 82 -1.46 -4.21 5.94
C ASP A 82 -0.36 -3.15 6.07
N LEU A 83 0.50 -3.07 5.07
CA LEU A 83 1.68 -2.20 5.04
C LEU A 83 1.34 -0.84 4.46
N GLY A 84 1.58 0.22 5.23
CA GLY A 84 1.13 1.57 4.88
C GLY A 84 -0.39 1.65 4.86
N SER A 85 -1.01 1.17 5.93
CA SER A 85 -2.48 0.99 6.01
C SER A 85 -3.28 2.29 5.91
N GLY A 86 -2.64 3.45 6.04
CA GLY A 86 -3.30 4.74 6.02
C GLY A 86 -4.47 4.80 7.00
N ALA A 87 -5.63 5.24 6.53
CA ALA A 87 -6.87 5.28 7.32
C ALA A 87 -7.56 3.90 7.47
N GLY A 88 -7.01 2.82 6.87
CA GLY A 88 -7.41 1.43 7.13
C GLY A 88 -8.35 0.79 6.12
N ILE A 89 -8.49 1.30 4.90
CA ILE A 89 -9.41 0.75 3.89
C ILE A 89 -9.19 -0.76 3.70
N ASP A 90 -7.95 -1.18 3.37
CA ASP A 90 -7.62 -2.59 3.15
C ASP A 90 -7.67 -3.41 4.45
N ALA A 91 -7.25 -2.83 5.58
CA ALA A 91 -7.34 -3.49 6.88
C ALA A 91 -8.79 -3.84 7.28
N PHE A 92 -9.75 -2.91 7.08
CA PHE A 92 -11.16 -3.18 7.38
C PHE A 92 -11.77 -4.20 6.43
N LEU A 93 -11.44 -4.15 5.15
CA LEU A 93 -11.89 -5.14 4.18
C LEU A 93 -11.30 -6.53 4.46
N ALA A 94 -10.01 -6.62 4.80
CA ALA A 94 -9.35 -7.86 5.18
C ALA A 94 -9.97 -8.48 6.44
N SER A 95 -10.28 -7.65 7.44
CA SER A 95 -10.92 -8.07 8.70
C SER A 95 -12.21 -8.85 8.49
N LYS A 96 -13.01 -8.44 7.50
CA LYS A 96 -14.27 -9.13 7.15
C LYS A 96 -14.00 -10.51 6.53
N GLN A 97 -12.93 -10.63 5.75
CA GLN A 97 -12.57 -11.89 5.09
C GLN A 97 -12.01 -12.90 6.07
N VAL A 98 -11.08 -12.47 6.97
CA VAL A 98 -10.47 -13.37 7.96
C VAL A 98 -11.38 -13.67 9.16
N LYS A 99 -12.50 -12.97 9.29
CA LYS A 99 -13.50 -13.08 10.35
C LYS A 99 -12.92 -12.89 11.77
N HIS A 100 -13.71 -13.25 12.80
CA HIS A 100 -13.31 -13.05 14.20
C HIS A 100 -12.16 -13.96 14.66
N SER A 101 -11.94 -15.09 14.01
CA SER A 101 -10.83 -16.00 14.29
C SER A 101 -9.49 -15.54 13.73
N GLY A 102 -9.52 -14.64 12.75
CA GLY A 102 -8.33 -14.02 12.16
C GLY A 102 -7.98 -12.68 12.80
N LYS A 103 -6.82 -12.17 12.46
CA LYS A 103 -6.30 -10.89 12.93
C LYS A 103 -5.77 -10.05 11.79
N VAL A 104 -6.04 -8.74 11.81
CA VAL A 104 -5.45 -7.78 10.87
C VAL A 104 -4.64 -6.74 11.64
N ILE A 105 -3.43 -6.46 11.18
CA ILE A 105 -2.54 -5.48 11.78
C ILE A 105 -2.13 -4.49 10.70
N GLY A 106 -2.67 -3.27 10.79
CA GLY A 106 -2.27 -2.15 9.93
C GLY A 106 -0.99 -1.50 10.45
N ILE A 107 -0.03 -1.27 9.57
CA ILE A 107 1.22 -0.59 9.88
C ILE A 107 1.26 0.72 9.09
N ASP A 108 1.44 1.83 9.76
CA ASP A 108 1.69 3.12 9.14
C ASP A 108 2.71 3.92 9.97
N PHE A 109 3.41 4.87 9.35
CA PHE A 109 4.36 5.70 10.09
C PHE A 109 3.80 7.12 10.37
N THR A 110 2.64 7.47 9.78
CA THR A 110 1.96 8.76 9.91
C THR A 110 0.99 8.72 11.09
N ASP A 111 1.22 9.56 12.10
CA ASP A 111 0.40 9.56 13.32
C ASP A 111 -1.07 9.92 13.06
N ASP A 112 -1.33 10.90 12.19
CA ASP A 112 -2.69 11.34 11.84
C ASP A 112 -3.49 10.23 11.12
N MET A 113 -2.83 9.43 10.26
CA MET A 113 -3.44 8.27 9.63
C MET A 113 -3.83 7.21 10.66
N LEU A 114 -2.90 6.88 11.57
CA LEU A 114 -3.13 5.91 12.64
C LEU A 114 -4.24 6.35 13.60
N GLU A 115 -4.30 7.62 13.95
CA GLU A 115 -5.37 8.15 14.81
C GLU A 115 -6.73 8.00 14.13
N LYS A 116 -6.84 8.38 12.86
CA LYS A 116 -8.06 8.21 12.05
C LYS A 116 -8.48 6.74 11.96
N ALA A 117 -7.55 5.85 11.65
CA ALA A 117 -7.80 4.41 11.54
C ALA A 117 -8.25 3.80 12.88
N ARG A 118 -7.54 4.12 13.97
CA ARG A 118 -7.90 3.64 15.32
C ARG A 118 -9.26 4.16 15.79
N LYS A 119 -9.59 5.42 15.49
CA LYS A 119 -10.91 5.99 15.77
C LYS A 119 -11.99 5.23 15.00
N ALA A 120 -11.81 5.04 13.70
CA ALA A 120 -12.74 4.30 12.87
C ALA A 120 -12.96 2.86 13.36
N ALA A 121 -11.90 2.16 13.77
CA ALA A 121 -11.98 0.81 14.32
C ALA A 121 -12.82 0.76 15.60
N ARG A 122 -12.58 1.67 16.55
CA ARG A 122 -13.33 1.74 17.81
C ARG A 122 -14.81 2.05 17.59
N GLU A 123 -15.11 3.06 16.79
CA GLU A 123 -16.49 3.52 16.55
C GLU A 123 -17.35 2.50 15.80
N ASN A 124 -16.72 1.59 15.03
CA ASN A 124 -17.41 0.57 14.25
C ASN A 124 -17.23 -0.86 14.80
N GLY A 125 -16.67 -1.03 15.99
CA GLY A 125 -16.62 -2.32 16.69
C GLY A 125 -15.67 -3.37 16.09
N TYR A 126 -14.61 -2.95 15.38
CA TYR A 126 -13.60 -3.86 14.84
C TYR A 126 -12.67 -4.37 15.94
N SER A 127 -12.96 -5.54 16.50
CA SER A 127 -12.18 -6.15 17.58
C SER A 127 -10.97 -6.95 17.11
N ASN A 128 -10.93 -7.34 15.86
CA ASN A 128 -9.85 -8.13 15.24
C ASN A 128 -8.89 -7.28 14.38
N VAL A 129 -8.99 -5.95 14.44
CA VAL A 129 -8.11 -5.01 13.73
C VAL A 129 -7.30 -4.20 14.74
N GLU A 130 -6.00 -4.12 14.51
CA GLU A 130 -5.06 -3.34 15.31
C GLU A 130 -4.21 -2.45 14.40
N PHE A 131 -3.93 -1.21 14.80
CA PHE A 131 -3.06 -0.30 14.04
C PHE A 131 -1.83 0.07 14.86
N ARG A 132 -0.65 -0.18 14.30
CA ARG A 132 0.66 0.04 14.92
C ARG A 132 1.48 1.05 14.14
N LYS A 133 2.20 1.89 14.87
CA LYS A 133 3.19 2.78 14.25
C LYS A 133 4.43 1.97 13.88
N GLY A 134 4.86 2.09 12.63
CA GLY A 134 6.05 1.41 12.14
C GLY A 134 6.49 1.94 10.79
N ASP A 135 7.77 1.80 10.54
CA ASP A 135 8.42 2.12 9.27
C ASP A 135 8.79 0.83 8.56
N ILE A 136 8.18 0.57 7.42
CA ILE A 136 8.35 -0.68 6.66
C ILE A 136 9.77 -0.87 6.10
N GLU A 137 10.56 0.19 6.03
CA GLU A 137 11.95 0.14 5.55
C GLU A 137 12.96 -0.15 6.67
N ASN A 138 12.56 0.00 7.94
CA ASN A 138 13.42 -0.26 9.10
C ASN A 138 13.02 -1.57 9.78
N LYS A 139 12.15 -1.47 10.80
CA LYS A 139 11.66 -2.64 11.54
C LYS A 139 10.15 -2.56 11.67
N ILE A 140 9.46 -3.45 10.99
CA ILE A 140 8.03 -3.63 11.15
C ILE A 140 7.78 -4.21 12.57
N PRO A 141 6.89 -3.59 13.40
CA PRO A 141 6.64 -4.02 14.78
C PRO A 141 5.77 -5.29 14.84
N ILE A 142 6.20 -6.31 14.14
CA ILE A 142 5.60 -7.64 14.02
C ILE A 142 6.69 -8.68 14.26
N GLU A 143 6.34 -9.75 14.96
CA GLU A 143 7.24 -10.87 15.24
C GLU A 143 7.61 -11.63 13.96
N ASP A 144 8.80 -12.24 13.96
CA ASP A 144 9.26 -13.08 12.87
C ASP A 144 8.31 -14.26 12.66
N ASN A 145 8.10 -14.65 11.40
CA ASN A 145 7.31 -15.83 11.03
C ASN A 145 5.89 -15.90 11.64
N SER A 146 5.25 -14.77 11.88
CA SER A 146 3.95 -14.70 12.58
C SER A 146 2.76 -14.42 11.66
N ALA A 147 2.96 -13.74 10.52
CA ALA A 147 1.91 -13.38 9.59
C ALA A 147 1.72 -14.43 8.48
N ASN A 148 0.47 -14.67 8.10
CA ASN A 148 0.12 -15.49 6.94
C ASN A 148 0.20 -14.68 5.64
N VAL A 149 -0.28 -13.44 5.68
CA VAL A 149 -0.38 -12.57 4.51
C VAL A 149 0.14 -11.18 4.82
N ALA A 150 0.92 -10.62 3.92
CA ALA A 150 1.20 -9.19 3.87
C ALA A 150 0.53 -8.59 2.64
N ILE A 151 -0.20 -7.49 2.83
CA ILE A 151 -0.78 -6.71 1.74
C ILE A 151 -0.18 -5.30 1.74
N SER A 152 -0.17 -4.65 0.58
CA SER A 152 0.24 -3.25 0.44
C SER A 152 -0.39 -2.63 -0.79
N ASN A 153 -0.74 -1.35 -0.71
CA ASN A 153 -1.30 -0.61 -1.83
C ASN A 153 -0.60 0.73 -2.00
N CYS A 154 0.27 0.83 -3.01
CA CYS A 154 1.00 2.03 -3.41
C CYS A 154 1.90 2.63 -2.29
N VAL A 155 2.63 1.79 -1.57
CA VAL A 155 3.45 2.21 -0.41
C VAL A 155 4.92 1.89 -0.59
N ILE A 156 5.26 0.74 -1.19
CA ILE A 156 6.65 0.32 -1.34
C ILE A 156 7.45 1.35 -2.17
N ASN A 157 6.81 2.03 -3.12
CA ASN A 157 7.47 3.08 -3.92
C ASN A 157 7.85 4.32 -3.11
N LEU A 158 7.24 4.55 -1.97
CA LEU A 158 7.63 5.63 -1.05
C LEU A 158 8.94 5.32 -0.29
N THR A 159 9.36 4.06 -0.26
CA THR A 159 10.62 3.66 0.37
C THR A 159 11.83 4.00 -0.49
N THR A 160 12.96 4.29 0.13
CA THR A 160 14.22 4.55 -0.58
C THR A 160 14.97 3.27 -0.92
N SER A 161 14.70 2.17 -0.20
CA SER A 161 15.25 0.84 -0.46
C SER A 161 14.16 -0.22 -0.46
N LYS A 162 13.65 -0.55 -1.65
CA LYS A 162 12.64 -1.60 -1.81
C LYS A 162 13.10 -2.94 -1.26
N VAL A 163 14.38 -3.28 -1.46
CA VAL A 163 14.96 -4.52 -0.95
C VAL A 163 14.91 -4.60 0.57
N LYS A 164 15.17 -3.49 1.29
CA LYS A 164 15.04 -3.47 2.76
C LYS A 164 13.60 -3.68 3.19
N ALA A 165 12.66 -2.96 2.57
CA ALA A 165 11.24 -3.11 2.86
C ALA A 165 10.78 -4.55 2.60
N PHE A 166 11.11 -5.14 1.45
CA PHE A 166 10.77 -6.52 1.15
C PHE A 166 11.42 -7.55 2.09
N LYS A 167 12.65 -7.31 2.58
CA LYS A 167 13.29 -8.17 3.58
C LYS A 167 12.54 -8.15 4.91
N GLU A 168 12.04 -7.00 5.35
CA GLU A 168 11.20 -6.90 6.54
C GLU A 168 9.85 -7.62 6.34
N VAL A 169 9.23 -7.47 5.18
CA VAL A 169 8.02 -8.22 4.83
C VAL A 169 8.29 -9.73 4.83
N TYR A 170 9.41 -10.16 4.22
CA TYR A 170 9.82 -11.56 4.25
C TYR A 170 10.03 -12.05 5.68
N ARG A 171 10.67 -11.26 6.55
CA ARG A 171 10.94 -11.62 7.96
C ARG A 171 9.66 -11.94 8.73
N ILE A 172 8.63 -11.10 8.62
CA ILE A 172 7.37 -11.26 9.38
C ILE A 172 6.49 -12.39 8.87
N LEU A 173 6.60 -12.76 7.60
CA LEU A 173 5.80 -13.81 6.98
C LEU A 173 6.25 -15.21 7.42
N LYS A 174 5.29 -16.11 7.64
CA LYS A 174 5.51 -17.55 7.89
C LYS A 174 6.32 -18.15 6.74
N LYS A 175 7.22 -19.10 7.05
CA LYS A 175 8.09 -19.77 6.07
C LYS A 175 7.50 -21.10 5.59
N GLY A 176 8.19 -21.72 4.65
CA GLY A 176 7.80 -23.03 4.10
C GLY A 176 6.56 -22.95 3.21
N GLY A 177 6.45 -21.90 2.39
CA GLY A 177 5.31 -21.69 1.50
C GLY A 177 3.99 -21.33 2.19
N LYS A 178 4.03 -21.05 3.50
CA LYS A 178 2.84 -20.70 4.29
C LYS A 178 2.57 -19.20 4.37
N GLY A 179 3.55 -18.39 4.00
CA GLY A 179 3.43 -16.93 3.97
C GLY A 179 3.38 -16.43 2.53
N ARG A 180 2.51 -15.45 2.27
CA ARG A 180 2.42 -14.78 0.97
C ARG A 180 2.31 -13.27 1.10
N MET A 181 2.83 -12.59 0.12
CA MET A 181 2.68 -11.14 -0.06
C MET A 181 1.81 -10.89 -1.29
N VAL A 182 0.85 -9.98 -1.20
CA VAL A 182 0.08 -9.47 -2.34
C VAL A 182 0.09 -7.95 -2.29
N ILE A 183 0.71 -7.34 -3.28
CA ILE A 183 0.90 -5.89 -3.32
C ILE A 183 0.39 -5.33 -4.65
N SER A 184 -0.16 -4.12 -4.59
CA SER A 184 -0.39 -3.27 -5.74
C SER A 184 0.58 -2.10 -5.68
N ASP A 185 1.38 -1.91 -6.72
CA ASP A 185 2.31 -0.77 -6.78
C ASP A 185 2.56 -0.32 -8.21
N LEU A 186 3.17 0.85 -8.38
CA LEU A 186 3.49 1.42 -9.67
C LEU A 186 4.88 0.97 -10.14
N VAL A 187 4.98 0.71 -11.44
CA VAL A 187 6.25 0.53 -12.13
C VAL A 187 6.34 1.50 -13.31
N THR A 188 7.55 1.80 -13.73
CA THR A 188 7.84 2.74 -14.81
C THR A 188 8.56 2.09 -15.98
N SER A 189 8.39 2.62 -17.18
CA SER A 189 9.19 2.21 -18.34
C SER A 189 10.65 2.68 -18.23
N LYS A 190 10.91 3.76 -17.47
CA LYS A 190 12.24 4.35 -17.29
C LYS A 190 12.36 4.94 -15.89
N GLU A 191 13.39 4.58 -15.15
CA GLU A 191 13.66 5.10 -13.80
C GLU A 191 14.19 6.53 -13.84
N VAL A 192 13.85 7.30 -12.80
CA VAL A 192 14.35 8.67 -12.60
C VAL A 192 15.76 8.62 -12.05
N GLN A 193 16.63 9.48 -12.57
CA GLN A 193 17.97 9.66 -12.01
C GLN A 193 17.86 10.36 -10.65
N SER A 194 18.74 10.01 -9.72
CA SER A 194 18.67 10.48 -8.32
C SER A 194 18.76 12.01 -8.16
N ASP A 195 19.37 12.70 -9.10
CA ASP A 195 19.48 14.17 -9.16
C ASP A 195 18.23 14.87 -9.69
N SER A 196 17.34 14.13 -10.37
CA SER A 196 16.12 14.62 -11.01
C SER A 196 14.85 14.27 -10.21
N VAL A 197 14.97 13.68 -9.03
CA VAL A 197 13.84 13.29 -8.17
C VAL A 197 13.08 14.53 -7.69
N ASN A 198 11.77 14.54 -7.94
CA ASN A 198 10.83 15.53 -7.40
C ASN A 198 10.09 14.97 -6.18
N SER A 199 10.00 15.75 -5.11
CA SER A 199 9.36 15.31 -3.86
C SER A 199 7.84 15.11 -3.98
N GLU A 200 7.17 15.86 -4.84
CA GLU A 200 5.72 15.71 -5.08
C GLU A 200 5.45 14.45 -5.89
N ASP A 201 6.23 14.23 -6.97
CA ASP A 201 6.16 13.02 -7.78
C ASP A 201 6.57 11.78 -6.96
N TRP A 202 7.50 11.93 -5.98
CA TRP A 202 7.82 10.87 -5.03
C TRP A 202 6.63 10.54 -4.12
N CYS A 203 5.98 11.57 -3.52
CA CYS A 203 4.78 11.37 -2.68
C CYS A 203 3.61 10.75 -3.47
N SER A 204 3.60 10.90 -4.79
CA SER A 204 2.65 10.26 -5.70
C SER A 204 3.07 8.85 -6.16
N CYS A 205 4.12 8.27 -5.56
CA CYS A 205 4.70 6.96 -5.92
C CYS A 205 5.33 6.90 -7.34
N ILE A 206 5.37 8.01 -8.08
CA ILE A 206 5.81 8.05 -9.49
C ILE A 206 7.34 8.03 -9.58
N ASP A 207 8.02 8.93 -8.86
CA ASP A 207 9.48 9.03 -8.92
C ASP A 207 10.20 7.93 -8.13
N GLY A 208 9.51 7.31 -7.20
CA GLY A 208 9.98 6.11 -6.51
C GLY A 208 9.77 4.80 -7.28
N ALA A 209 9.05 4.84 -8.42
CA ALA A 209 8.78 3.64 -9.21
C ALA A 209 10.06 3.12 -9.91
N LEU A 210 10.30 1.82 -9.77
CA LEU A 210 11.34 1.10 -10.50
C LEU A 210 10.80 0.57 -11.83
N THR A 211 11.69 0.19 -12.74
CA THR A 211 11.27 -0.64 -13.87
C THR A 211 10.70 -1.96 -13.38
N ARG A 212 9.76 -2.56 -14.13
CA ARG A 212 9.17 -3.86 -13.80
C ARG A 212 10.25 -4.90 -13.48
N GLN A 213 11.34 -4.94 -14.25
CA GLN A 213 12.43 -5.88 -14.04
C GLN A 213 13.11 -5.65 -12.68
N ASN A 214 13.48 -4.41 -12.36
CA ASN A 214 14.17 -4.07 -11.12
C ASN A 214 13.25 -4.22 -9.89
N TYR A 215 11.95 -3.94 -10.05
CA TYR A 215 10.97 -4.15 -8.99
C TYR A 215 10.85 -5.64 -8.63
N ILE A 216 10.69 -6.52 -9.63
CA ILE A 216 10.64 -7.97 -9.43
C ILE A 216 11.98 -8.49 -8.88
N GLN A 217 13.11 -7.95 -9.34
CA GLN A 217 14.42 -8.34 -8.81
C GLN A 217 14.55 -7.97 -7.34
N SER A 218 14.06 -6.80 -6.92
CA SER A 218 14.06 -6.41 -5.50
C SER A 218 13.27 -7.38 -4.61
N ILE A 219 12.18 -7.96 -5.12
CA ILE A 219 11.40 -8.99 -4.42
C ILE A 219 12.21 -10.30 -4.31
N ARG A 220 12.90 -10.72 -5.37
CA ARG A 220 13.78 -11.90 -5.36
C ARG A 220 14.95 -11.74 -4.39
N ASP A 221 15.60 -10.57 -4.39
CA ASP A 221 16.73 -10.24 -3.52
C ASP A 221 16.36 -10.24 -2.03
N ALA A 222 15.07 -10.10 -1.73
CA ALA A 222 14.54 -10.23 -0.38
C ALA A 222 14.28 -11.68 0.05
N GLY A 223 14.35 -12.66 -0.87
CA GLY A 223 14.18 -14.08 -0.60
C GLY A 223 12.85 -14.68 -1.03
N PHE A 224 11.96 -13.90 -1.62
CA PHE A 224 10.67 -14.39 -2.12
C PHE A 224 10.83 -15.30 -3.34
N GLN A 225 9.91 -16.24 -3.45
CA GLN A 225 9.78 -17.21 -4.54
C GLN A 225 8.37 -17.13 -5.15
N ASN A 226 8.12 -17.90 -6.21
CA ASN A 226 6.81 -18.02 -6.86
C ASN A 226 6.17 -16.65 -7.16
N ILE A 227 6.97 -15.74 -7.72
CA ILE A 227 6.53 -14.37 -8.03
C ILE A 227 5.65 -14.40 -9.27
N ALA A 228 4.39 -13.97 -9.12
CA ALA A 228 3.41 -13.89 -10.19
C ALA A 228 2.81 -12.48 -10.28
N ILE A 229 2.69 -11.95 -11.50
CA ILE A 229 1.89 -10.75 -11.78
C ILE A 229 0.47 -11.23 -12.00
N LEU A 230 -0.46 -10.68 -11.22
CA LEU A 230 -1.87 -11.06 -11.20
C LEU A 230 -2.76 -10.09 -11.98
N ASP A 231 -2.36 -8.82 -12.03
CA ASP A 231 -3.03 -7.77 -12.83
C ASP A 231 -2.01 -6.72 -13.26
N GLU A 232 -2.28 -6.09 -14.41
CA GLU A 232 -1.44 -5.02 -14.95
C GLU A 232 -2.33 -4.03 -15.69
N LYS A 233 -2.26 -2.74 -15.31
CA LYS A 233 -3.06 -1.67 -15.91
C LYS A 233 -2.21 -0.45 -16.17
N LEU A 234 -2.43 0.21 -17.32
CA LEU A 234 -1.87 1.53 -17.56
C LEU A 234 -2.41 2.50 -16.50
N TYR A 235 -1.52 3.20 -15.82
CA TYR A 235 -1.85 4.18 -14.80
C TYR A 235 -1.71 5.61 -15.30
N LEU A 236 -0.59 5.94 -15.93
CA LEU A 236 -0.33 7.21 -16.62
C LEU A 236 0.44 6.98 -17.89
N ASP A 237 0.05 7.67 -18.97
CA ASP A 237 0.74 7.62 -20.24
C ASP A 237 1.90 8.63 -20.31
N GLU A 238 2.76 8.48 -21.31
CA GLU A 238 4.00 9.24 -21.51
C GLU A 238 3.76 10.75 -21.54
N ASP A 239 2.66 11.21 -22.14
CA ASP A 239 2.28 12.63 -22.25
C ASP A 239 2.14 13.33 -20.87
N LYS A 240 1.88 12.57 -19.81
CA LYS A 240 1.65 13.10 -18.45
C LYS A 240 2.83 12.94 -17.50
N THR A 241 3.89 12.25 -17.92
CA THR A 241 4.95 11.79 -17.03
C THR A 241 6.37 11.98 -17.56
N LYS A 242 6.62 13.01 -18.36
CA LYS A 242 7.95 13.31 -18.92
C LYS A 242 8.55 12.09 -19.64
N ASP A 243 7.85 11.58 -20.63
CA ASP A 243 8.23 10.42 -21.46
C ASP A 243 8.38 9.10 -20.68
N ARG A 244 7.63 8.91 -19.59
CA ARG A 244 7.58 7.66 -18.85
C ARG A 244 6.18 7.08 -18.87
N LYS A 245 6.05 5.82 -19.21
CA LYS A 245 4.83 5.07 -19.03
C LYS A 245 4.79 4.51 -17.62
N ILE A 246 3.75 4.83 -16.86
CA ILE A 246 3.53 4.32 -15.50
C ILE A 246 2.42 3.27 -15.54
N THR A 247 2.69 2.11 -14.97
CA THR A 247 1.79 0.97 -14.95
C THR A 247 1.57 0.52 -13.52
N SER A 248 0.32 0.27 -13.13
CA SER A 248 -0.01 -0.38 -11.87
C SER A 248 0.12 -1.90 -12.04
N LEU A 249 0.82 -2.56 -11.14
CA LEU A 249 0.95 -4.01 -11.07
C LEU A 249 0.34 -4.53 -9.79
N VAL A 250 -0.39 -5.65 -9.89
CA VAL A 250 -0.68 -6.48 -8.72
C VAL A 250 0.23 -7.71 -8.74
N ILE A 251 1.04 -7.87 -7.71
CA ILE A 251 2.06 -8.91 -7.62
C ILE A 251 1.79 -9.78 -6.40
N ARG A 252 1.85 -11.10 -6.59
CA ARG A 252 1.91 -12.09 -5.51
C ARG A 252 3.30 -12.70 -5.46
N ALA A 253 3.83 -12.91 -4.25
CA ALA A 253 5.06 -13.63 -4.00
C ALA A 253 4.93 -14.47 -2.72
N GLU A 254 5.66 -15.58 -2.63
CA GLU A 254 5.57 -16.52 -1.52
C GLU A 254 6.92 -16.68 -0.83
N THR A 255 6.87 -17.01 0.46
CA THR A 255 8.08 -17.44 1.19
C THR A 255 8.42 -18.88 0.81
N GLY A 256 9.71 -19.16 0.62
CA GLY A 256 10.19 -20.53 0.45
C GLY A 256 10.08 -21.36 1.72
#